data_fc71cccb6310cbe54b0e1b08f7b6fe0d
#
_entry.id   fc71cccb6310cbe54b0e1b08f7b6fe0d
#
_cell.length_a   1.000
_cell.length_b   1.000
_cell.length_c   1.000
_cell.angle_alpha   90.00
_cell.angle_beta   90.00
_cell.angle_gamma   90.00
#
_symmetry.space_group_name_H-M   'P 1'
#
loop_
_entity.id
_entity.type
_entity.pdbx_description
1 polymer ?
#
loop_
_entity_poly.entity_id
_entity_poly.type
_entity_poly.pdbx_seq_one_letter_code
_entity_poly.pdbx_strand_id
1 'polypeptide(L)'
;DGLRIFLGKCAIMAQRMCVTGGVVLETKYRRVVLKLSGEALAGAQGFGINPQVVEEIASQIKKVRDHGIDVAIVVGGGNIWRGLAGSAKGMDRTTADYMGMMATVMNALALQDALEKQHVDTRVQSAIEMRQIAEPYIRRRAIRHMEKGRVVIFGAGTGNPYFSTDTTAALRAAEIEADVILMAKKGTDGIYDSDPNKNPDAKRFE
;
A
#
# COMPACT_ATOMS: atom_id res chain seq x y z
N ASP A 1 -10.73 7.46 11.10
CA ASP A 1 -10.03 8.76 11.32
C ASP A 1 -8.51 8.67 11.21
N GLY A 2 -7.84 7.61 11.67
CA GLY A 2 -6.38 7.48 11.59
C GLY A 2 -5.81 7.49 10.17
N LEU A 3 -6.47 6.87 9.21
CA LEU A 3 -6.05 6.84 7.80
C LEU A 3 -6.21 8.22 7.14
N ARG A 4 -7.27 8.97 7.47
CA ARG A 4 -7.46 10.37 7.00
C ARG A 4 -6.36 11.28 7.52
N ILE A 5 -5.98 11.16 8.79
CA ILE A 5 -4.89 11.94 9.41
C ILE A 5 -3.55 11.55 8.80
N PHE A 6 -3.33 10.26 8.54
CA PHE A 6 -2.11 9.74 7.96
C PHE A 6 -1.90 10.21 6.50
N LEU A 7 -2.91 10.06 5.65
CA LEU A 7 -2.84 10.51 4.26
C LEU A 7 -2.89 12.04 4.14
N GLY A 8 -3.58 12.73 5.07
CA GLY A 8 -3.52 14.19 5.19
C GLY A 8 -2.12 14.71 5.54
N LYS A 9 -1.38 13.99 6.41
CA LYS A 9 0.04 14.30 6.69
C LYS A 9 0.95 14.05 5.48
N CYS A 10 0.64 13.09 4.60
CA CYS A 10 1.37 12.90 3.34
C CYS A 10 1.25 14.11 2.40
N ALA A 11 0.09 14.77 2.37
CA ALA A 11 -0.11 16.00 1.60
C ALA A 11 0.64 17.22 2.20
N ILE A 12 0.91 17.23 3.53
CA ILE A 12 1.65 18.29 4.22
C ILE A 12 3.17 18.21 3.98
N MET A 13 3.68 17.10 3.43
CA MET A 13 5.11 16.93 3.09
C MET A 13 5.54 17.75 1.86
N ALA A 14 4.61 18.48 1.20
CA ALA A 14 4.95 19.50 0.22
C ALA A 14 5.37 20.79 0.93
N GLN A 15 6.64 21.13 0.92
CA GLN A 15 7.13 22.42 1.40
C GLN A 15 6.80 23.52 0.39
N ARG A 16 6.20 24.62 0.87
CA ARG A 16 5.99 25.81 0.04
C ARG A 16 7.30 26.59 -0.05
N MET A 17 7.91 26.63 -1.21
CA MET A 17 8.95 27.63 -1.52
C MET A 17 8.34 28.74 -2.36
N CYS A 18 8.51 29.99 -1.90
CA CYS A 18 8.13 31.18 -2.66
C CYS A 18 9.35 31.59 -3.51
N VAL A 19 9.27 31.37 -4.83
CA VAL A 19 10.21 31.94 -5.78
C VAL A 19 9.49 33.12 -6.46
N THR A 20 10.20 34.22 -6.70
CA THR A 20 9.67 35.45 -7.33
C THR A 20 8.89 35.13 -8.60
N GLY A 21 7.53 35.19 -8.53
CA GLY A 21 6.64 35.05 -9.67
C GLY A 21 5.74 33.80 -9.69
N GLY A 22 5.83 32.88 -8.73
CA GLY A 22 4.95 31.72 -8.64
C GLY A 22 5.22 30.88 -7.40
N VAL A 23 4.18 30.22 -6.86
CA VAL A 23 4.35 29.24 -5.79
C VAL A 23 4.72 27.90 -6.43
N VAL A 24 5.98 27.52 -6.36
CA VAL A 24 6.40 26.15 -6.71
C VAL A 24 6.27 25.30 -5.44
N LEU A 25 5.43 24.28 -5.49
CA LEU A 25 5.36 23.28 -4.42
C LEU A 25 6.50 22.29 -4.65
N GLU A 26 7.57 22.40 -3.85
CA GLU A 26 8.62 21.43 -3.83
C GLU A 26 8.24 20.30 -2.85
N THR A 27 8.10 19.09 -3.35
CA THR A 27 7.79 17.92 -2.53
C THR A 27 9.07 17.38 -1.91
N LYS A 28 9.05 17.10 -0.59
CA LYS A 28 10.20 16.50 0.12
C LYS A 28 10.60 15.14 -0.44
N TYR A 29 9.63 14.39 -0.98
CA TYR A 29 9.81 13.08 -1.55
C TYR A 29 9.24 13.04 -2.97
N ARG A 30 9.97 12.42 -3.87
CA ARG A 30 9.57 12.25 -5.26
C ARG A 30 8.79 10.95 -5.48
N ARG A 31 9.22 9.87 -4.83
CA ARG A 31 8.64 8.53 -4.98
C ARG A 31 8.34 7.91 -3.63
N VAL A 32 7.11 7.49 -3.43
CA VAL A 32 6.64 6.92 -2.16
C VAL A 32 6.04 5.53 -2.36
N VAL A 33 6.28 4.63 -1.40
CA VAL A 33 5.53 3.39 -1.25
C VAL A 33 4.52 3.57 -0.13
N LEU A 34 3.23 3.46 -0.44
CA LEU A 34 2.15 3.45 0.52
C LEU A 34 1.79 2.00 0.85
N LYS A 35 2.02 1.58 2.09
CA LYS A 35 1.59 0.27 2.58
C LYS A 35 0.24 0.40 3.29
N LEU A 36 -0.77 -0.26 2.74
CA LEU A 36 -2.12 -0.33 3.31
C LEU A 36 -2.37 -1.72 3.91
N SER A 37 -2.93 -1.77 5.12
CA SER A 37 -3.45 -3.05 5.62
C SER A 37 -4.76 -3.38 4.89
N GLY A 38 -5.02 -4.67 4.63
CA GLY A 38 -6.31 -5.07 4.05
C GLY A 38 -7.50 -4.64 4.92
N GLU A 39 -7.34 -4.66 6.24
CA GLU A 39 -8.36 -4.21 7.19
C GLU A 39 -8.81 -2.76 6.97
N ALA A 40 -7.91 -1.91 6.44
CA ALA A 40 -8.28 -0.54 6.10
C ALA A 40 -9.36 -0.49 5.01
N LEU A 41 -9.40 -1.47 4.10
CA LEU A 41 -10.37 -1.55 3.01
C LEU A 41 -11.72 -2.12 3.47
N ALA A 42 -11.76 -2.83 4.60
CA ALA A 42 -13.00 -3.34 5.18
C ALA A 42 -13.80 -2.27 5.92
N GLY A 43 -13.12 -1.23 6.41
CA GLY A 43 -13.75 -0.20 7.23
C GLY A 43 -14.32 -0.76 8.55
N ALA A 44 -15.47 -0.26 8.96
CA ALA A 44 -16.12 -0.65 10.21
C ALA A 44 -16.69 -2.09 10.20
N GLN A 45 -16.97 -2.65 9.03
CA GLN A 45 -17.52 -4.02 8.92
C GLN A 45 -16.49 -5.11 9.26
N GLY A 46 -15.18 -4.77 9.26
CA GLY A 46 -14.08 -5.64 9.70
C GLY A 46 -13.72 -6.80 8.76
N PHE A 47 -14.53 -7.10 7.76
CA PHE A 47 -14.32 -8.17 6.77
C PHE A 47 -14.74 -7.72 5.36
N GLY A 48 -14.09 -8.31 4.34
CA GLY A 48 -14.41 -8.02 2.94
C GLY A 48 -13.88 -6.64 2.50
N ILE A 49 -14.48 -6.10 1.45
CA ILE A 49 -14.13 -4.81 0.85
C ILE A 49 -15.33 -3.89 0.95
N ASN A 50 -15.15 -2.72 1.52
CA ASN A 50 -16.18 -1.68 1.60
C ASN A 50 -15.96 -0.67 0.45
N PRO A 51 -16.85 -0.57 -0.55
CA PRO A 51 -16.66 0.30 -1.69
C PRO A 51 -16.48 1.79 -1.33
N GLN A 52 -17.24 2.30 -0.36
CA GLN A 52 -17.17 3.69 0.06
C GLN A 52 -15.80 4.01 0.68
N VAL A 53 -15.28 3.09 1.51
CA VAL A 53 -13.96 3.24 2.12
C VAL A 53 -12.86 3.21 1.06
N VAL A 54 -12.99 2.33 0.06
CA VAL A 54 -12.03 2.24 -1.05
C VAL A 54 -12.03 3.51 -1.90
N GLU A 55 -13.21 4.09 -2.16
CA GLU A 55 -13.34 5.38 -2.85
C GLU A 55 -12.70 6.53 -2.06
N GLU A 56 -12.88 6.57 -0.73
CA GLU A 56 -12.23 7.56 0.13
C GLU A 56 -10.71 7.43 0.10
N ILE A 57 -10.19 6.20 0.16
CA ILE A 57 -8.75 5.92 0.05
C ILE A 57 -8.22 6.37 -1.32
N ALA A 58 -8.92 6.02 -2.40
CA ALA A 58 -8.55 6.43 -3.75
C ALA A 58 -8.50 7.96 -3.90
N SER A 59 -9.47 8.69 -3.32
CA SER A 59 -9.48 10.15 -3.30
C SER A 59 -8.26 10.75 -2.60
N GLN A 60 -7.81 10.15 -1.50
CA GLN A 60 -6.60 10.62 -0.81
C GLN A 60 -5.33 10.32 -1.62
N ILE A 61 -5.24 9.14 -2.23
CA ILE A 61 -4.12 8.76 -3.11
C ILE A 61 -4.03 9.71 -4.31
N LYS A 62 -5.18 10.02 -4.92
CA LYS A 62 -5.27 10.99 -6.01
C LYS A 62 -4.66 12.34 -5.62
N LYS A 63 -5.00 12.87 -4.44
CA LYS A 63 -4.45 14.14 -3.95
C LYS A 63 -2.92 14.10 -3.84
N VAL A 64 -2.35 13.01 -3.33
CA VAL A 64 -0.89 12.84 -3.24
C VAL A 64 -0.26 12.81 -4.64
N ARG A 65 -0.82 12.02 -5.56
CA ARG A 65 -0.35 11.92 -6.95
C ARG A 65 -0.45 13.26 -7.70
N ASP A 66 -1.52 14.01 -7.48
CA ASP A 66 -1.73 15.31 -8.14
C ASP A 66 -0.72 16.39 -7.70
N HIS A 67 0.03 16.16 -6.61
CA HIS A 67 1.21 16.95 -6.26
C HIS A 67 2.49 16.55 -7.02
N GLY A 68 2.39 15.68 -8.01
CA GLY A 68 3.54 15.23 -8.82
C GLY A 68 4.40 14.14 -8.16
N ILE A 69 3.87 13.47 -7.13
CA ILE A 69 4.56 12.38 -6.43
C ILE A 69 4.29 11.05 -7.14
N ASP A 70 5.35 10.29 -7.41
CA ASP A 70 5.25 8.91 -7.87
C ASP A 70 4.71 8.03 -6.74
N VAL A 71 3.54 7.42 -6.91
CA VAL A 71 2.91 6.61 -5.88
C VAL A 71 2.90 5.13 -6.28
N ALA A 72 3.52 4.31 -5.44
CA ALA A 72 3.37 2.85 -5.48
C ALA A 72 2.66 2.37 -4.22
N ILE A 73 1.85 1.31 -4.33
CA ILE A 73 1.01 0.82 -3.24
C ILE A 73 1.29 -0.66 -3.02
N VAL A 74 1.48 -1.05 -1.76
CA VAL A 74 1.47 -2.44 -1.31
C VAL A 74 0.24 -2.63 -0.42
N VAL A 75 -0.67 -3.51 -0.80
CA VAL A 75 -1.89 -3.76 -0.06
C VAL A 75 -1.90 -5.14 0.59
N GLY A 76 -2.31 -5.21 1.87
CA GLY A 76 -2.50 -6.48 2.58
C GLY A 76 -3.81 -7.17 2.21
N GLY A 77 -3.96 -8.45 2.61
CA GLY A 77 -5.14 -9.28 2.36
C GLY A 77 -5.95 -9.65 3.61
N GLY A 78 -5.58 -9.11 4.78
CA GLY A 78 -6.11 -9.54 6.08
C GLY A 78 -7.60 -9.29 6.32
N ASN A 79 -8.25 -8.47 5.51
CA ASN A 79 -9.71 -8.28 5.48
C ASN A 79 -10.47 -9.43 4.82
N ILE A 80 -9.81 -10.24 4.02
CA ILE A 80 -10.39 -11.39 3.30
C ILE A 80 -9.85 -12.69 3.86
N TRP A 81 -8.53 -12.80 4.01
CA TRP A 81 -7.88 -14.01 4.48
C TRP A 81 -6.62 -13.73 5.28
N ARG A 82 -6.43 -14.47 6.39
CA ARG A 82 -5.22 -14.44 7.22
C ARG A 82 -4.57 -15.81 7.24
N GLY A 83 -3.42 -15.95 6.57
CA GLY A 83 -2.68 -17.21 6.45
C GLY A 83 -2.35 -17.86 7.80
N LEU A 84 -1.86 -17.07 8.77
CA LEU A 84 -1.59 -17.56 10.13
C LEU A 84 -2.83 -18.14 10.83
N ALA A 85 -3.99 -17.50 10.69
CA ALA A 85 -5.22 -17.99 11.31
C ALA A 85 -5.74 -19.26 10.61
N GLY A 86 -5.54 -19.40 9.30
CA GLY A 86 -5.86 -20.62 8.54
C GLY A 86 -4.96 -21.77 8.95
N SER A 87 -3.66 -21.53 9.04
CA SER A 87 -2.66 -22.52 9.48
C SER A 87 -2.92 -23.01 10.91
N ALA A 88 -3.28 -22.14 11.83
CA ALA A 88 -3.65 -22.51 13.20
C ALA A 88 -4.87 -23.45 13.30
N LYS A 89 -5.69 -23.54 12.25
CA LYS A 89 -6.84 -24.45 12.13
C LYS A 89 -6.53 -25.74 11.35
N GLY A 90 -5.25 -26.06 11.15
CA GLY A 90 -4.80 -27.29 10.50
C GLY A 90 -4.61 -27.23 8.99
N MET A 91 -4.79 -26.06 8.37
CA MET A 91 -4.44 -25.87 6.96
C MET A 91 -2.92 -25.82 6.78
N ASP A 92 -2.42 -26.33 5.68
CA ASP A 92 -1.01 -26.16 5.31
C ASP A 92 -0.65 -24.68 5.22
N ARG A 93 0.47 -24.30 5.82
CA ARG A 93 0.89 -22.89 5.92
C ARG A 93 1.13 -22.26 4.55
N THR A 94 1.74 -23.01 3.64
CA THR A 94 2.02 -22.52 2.28
C THR A 94 0.74 -22.24 1.53
N THR A 95 -0.23 -23.17 1.60
CA THR A 95 -1.55 -23.00 1.01
C THR A 95 -2.28 -21.78 1.59
N ALA A 96 -2.26 -21.63 2.92
CA ALA A 96 -2.88 -20.48 3.60
C ALA A 96 -2.24 -19.14 3.19
N ASP A 97 -0.93 -19.12 3.00
CA ASP A 97 -0.21 -17.91 2.55
C ASP A 97 -0.53 -17.59 1.07
N TYR A 98 -0.64 -18.58 0.18
CA TYR A 98 -1.10 -18.34 -1.20
C TYR A 98 -2.53 -17.78 -1.25
N MET A 99 -3.43 -18.26 -0.41
CA MET A 99 -4.78 -17.67 -0.29
C MET A 99 -4.70 -16.20 0.16
N GLY A 100 -3.82 -15.88 1.09
CA GLY A 100 -3.55 -14.50 1.50
C GLY A 100 -3.00 -13.63 0.37
N MET A 101 -2.13 -14.18 -0.48
CA MET A 101 -1.62 -13.50 -1.67
C MET A 101 -2.75 -13.20 -2.67
N MET A 102 -3.67 -14.16 -2.91
CA MET A 102 -4.85 -13.92 -3.76
C MET A 102 -5.75 -12.83 -3.17
N ALA A 103 -5.94 -12.82 -1.86
CA ALA A 103 -6.69 -11.76 -1.17
C ALA A 103 -6.08 -10.36 -1.41
N THR A 104 -4.75 -10.24 -1.46
CA THR A 104 -4.10 -8.97 -1.81
C THR A 104 -4.38 -8.53 -3.24
N VAL A 105 -4.47 -9.48 -4.19
CA VAL A 105 -4.82 -9.18 -5.58
C VAL A 105 -6.25 -8.67 -5.69
N MET A 106 -7.20 -9.27 -4.99
CA MET A 106 -8.59 -8.79 -4.94
C MET A 106 -8.65 -7.34 -4.44
N ASN A 107 -7.95 -7.03 -3.36
CA ASN A 107 -7.86 -5.66 -2.84
C ASN A 107 -7.19 -4.69 -3.83
N ALA A 108 -6.14 -5.14 -4.53
CA ALA A 108 -5.46 -4.33 -5.53
C ALA A 108 -6.38 -3.96 -6.71
N LEU A 109 -7.20 -4.91 -7.18
CA LEU A 109 -8.16 -4.68 -8.26
C LEU A 109 -9.28 -3.72 -7.83
N ALA A 110 -9.80 -3.88 -6.61
CA ALA A 110 -10.82 -2.97 -6.07
C ALA A 110 -10.29 -1.53 -5.97
N LEU A 111 -9.03 -1.38 -5.53
CA LEU A 111 -8.40 -0.07 -5.43
C LEU A 111 -8.08 0.52 -6.81
N GLN A 112 -7.67 -0.31 -7.78
CA GLN A 112 -7.49 0.11 -9.18
C GLN A 112 -8.79 0.66 -9.75
N ASP A 113 -9.90 -0.06 -9.64
CA ASP A 113 -11.21 0.37 -10.15
C ASP A 113 -11.62 1.73 -9.55
N ALA A 114 -11.44 1.91 -8.24
CA ALA A 114 -11.78 3.16 -7.56
C ALA A 114 -10.88 4.34 -7.98
N LEU A 115 -9.59 4.10 -8.24
CA LEU A 115 -8.66 5.12 -8.74
C LEU A 115 -8.97 5.50 -10.19
N GLU A 116 -9.24 4.52 -11.05
CA GLU A 116 -9.55 4.76 -12.46
C GLU A 116 -10.90 5.49 -12.62
N LYS A 117 -11.89 5.22 -11.77
CA LYS A 117 -13.15 6.01 -11.69
C LYS A 117 -12.91 7.48 -11.34
N GLN A 118 -11.83 7.78 -10.65
CA GLN A 118 -11.41 9.14 -10.31
C GLN A 118 -10.39 9.73 -11.32
N HIS A 119 -10.26 9.11 -12.50
CA HIS A 119 -9.34 9.52 -13.59
C HIS A 119 -7.86 9.46 -13.17
N VAL A 120 -7.49 8.50 -12.35
CA VAL A 120 -6.11 8.19 -11.99
C VAL A 120 -5.69 6.92 -12.72
N ASP A 121 -4.86 7.06 -13.75
CA ASP A 121 -4.30 5.91 -14.45
C ASP A 121 -3.57 5.00 -13.47
N THR A 122 -3.95 3.72 -13.41
CA THR A 122 -3.44 2.77 -12.44
C THR A 122 -3.04 1.46 -13.09
N ARG A 123 -2.03 0.78 -12.55
CA ARG A 123 -1.61 -0.56 -12.99
C ARG A 123 -1.41 -1.47 -11.79
N VAL A 124 -2.07 -2.62 -11.81
CA VAL A 124 -1.81 -3.70 -10.87
C VAL A 124 -0.71 -4.58 -11.43
N GLN A 125 0.33 -4.82 -10.64
CA GLN A 125 1.39 -5.78 -10.95
C GLN A 125 1.43 -6.88 -9.90
N SER A 126 1.39 -8.14 -10.34
CA SER A 126 1.37 -9.31 -9.47
C SER A 126 2.72 -10.02 -9.45
N ALA A 127 3.15 -10.43 -8.26
CA ALA A 127 4.33 -11.27 -8.09
C ALA A 127 4.08 -12.75 -8.51
N ILE A 128 2.81 -13.17 -8.56
CA ILE A 128 2.39 -14.46 -9.13
C ILE A 128 1.80 -14.18 -10.52
N GLU A 129 2.20 -14.98 -11.51
CA GLU A 129 1.79 -14.79 -12.89
C GLU A 129 0.29 -15.07 -13.05
N MET A 130 -0.44 -14.05 -13.50
CA MET A 130 -1.88 -14.09 -13.79
C MET A 130 -2.27 -13.06 -14.87
N ARG A 131 -1.67 -13.19 -16.03
CA ARG A 131 -1.66 -12.18 -17.11
C ARG A 131 -3.04 -11.67 -17.53
N GLN A 132 -4.08 -12.46 -17.37
CA GLN A 132 -5.46 -12.08 -17.70
C GLN A 132 -6.05 -11.09 -16.68
N ILE A 133 -5.45 -10.96 -15.49
CA ILE A 133 -5.97 -10.18 -14.36
C ILE A 133 -5.07 -8.99 -14.03
N ALA A 134 -3.74 -9.23 -13.99
CA ALA A 134 -2.74 -8.24 -13.60
C ALA A 134 -1.45 -8.44 -14.39
N GLU A 135 -0.69 -7.37 -14.59
CA GLU A 135 0.61 -7.47 -15.22
C GLU A 135 1.58 -8.27 -14.33
N PRO A 136 2.47 -9.09 -14.90
CA PRO A 136 3.58 -9.65 -14.14
C PRO A 136 4.45 -8.52 -13.58
N TYR A 137 4.87 -8.65 -12.32
CA TYR A 137 5.79 -7.69 -11.73
C TYR A 137 7.14 -7.72 -12.45
N ILE A 138 7.51 -6.60 -13.02
CA ILE A 138 8.84 -6.35 -13.60
C ILE A 138 9.28 -4.96 -13.13
N ARG A 139 10.38 -4.89 -12.36
CA ARG A 139 10.91 -3.65 -11.77
C ARG A 139 10.92 -2.46 -12.75
N ARG A 140 11.54 -2.63 -13.92
CA ARG A 140 11.64 -1.55 -14.93
C ARG A 140 10.28 -1.11 -15.46
N ARG A 141 9.31 -2.01 -15.52
CA ARG A 141 7.95 -1.69 -15.95
C ARG A 141 7.22 -0.89 -14.88
N ALA A 142 7.37 -1.25 -13.60
CA ALA A 142 6.82 -0.48 -12.48
C ALA A 142 7.35 0.96 -12.49
N ILE A 143 8.67 1.15 -12.59
CA ILE A 143 9.29 2.48 -12.69
C ILE A 143 8.74 3.25 -13.88
N ARG A 144 8.66 2.61 -15.06
CA ARG A 144 8.14 3.25 -16.28
C ARG A 144 6.68 3.67 -16.16
N HIS A 145 5.85 2.94 -15.42
CA HIS A 145 4.48 3.36 -15.14
C HIS A 145 4.44 4.61 -14.28
N MET A 146 5.21 4.66 -13.19
CA MET A 146 5.28 5.82 -12.31
C MET A 146 5.81 7.07 -13.03
N GLU A 147 6.86 6.94 -13.85
CA GLU A 147 7.38 8.02 -14.70
C GLU A 147 6.34 8.59 -15.68
N LYS A 148 5.32 7.80 -16.03
CA LYS A 148 4.16 8.23 -16.83
C LYS A 148 3.01 8.78 -15.98
N GLY A 149 3.25 9.03 -14.68
CA GLY A 149 2.25 9.54 -13.73
C GLY A 149 1.17 8.52 -13.37
N ARG A 150 1.39 7.22 -13.56
CA ARG A 150 0.48 6.16 -13.18
C ARG A 150 0.74 5.71 -11.75
N VAL A 151 -0.32 5.40 -11.01
CA VAL A 151 -0.21 4.68 -9.75
C VAL A 151 0.07 3.20 -10.01
N VAL A 152 1.01 2.60 -9.28
CA VAL A 152 1.30 1.16 -9.38
C VAL A 152 0.87 0.48 -8.10
N ILE A 153 0.09 -0.61 -8.19
CA ILE A 153 -0.35 -1.40 -7.05
C ILE A 153 0.29 -2.79 -7.15
N PHE A 154 1.02 -3.18 -6.11
CA PHE A 154 1.66 -4.49 -6.04
C PHE A 154 0.76 -5.50 -5.34
N GLY A 155 0.35 -6.52 -6.07
CA GLY A 155 -0.42 -7.68 -5.60
C GLY A 155 0.45 -8.93 -5.41
N ALA A 156 -0.09 -9.93 -4.73
CA ALA A 156 0.52 -11.21 -4.43
C ALA A 156 1.83 -11.13 -3.60
N GLY A 157 2.01 -10.06 -2.84
CA GLY A 157 3.14 -9.91 -1.94
C GLY A 157 4.50 -10.04 -2.63
N THR A 158 5.38 -10.88 -2.07
CA THR A 158 6.67 -11.25 -2.70
C THR A 158 6.53 -12.37 -3.74
N GLY A 159 5.38 -13.02 -3.83
CA GLY A 159 5.19 -14.26 -4.58
C GLY A 159 5.64 -15.53 -3.83
N ASN A 160 6.19 -15.37 -2.64
CA ASN A 160 6.69 -16.47 -1.81
C ASN A 160 5.93 -16.55 -0.49
N PRO A 161 5.58 -17.78 -0.02
CA PRO A 161 5.05 -17.99 1.32
C PRO A 161 5.99 -17.47 2.42
N TYR A 162 5.48 -17.35 3.64
CA TYR A 162 6.18 -16.95 4.87
C TYR A 162 6.57 -15.47 4.98
N PHE A 163 6.37 -14.65 3.94
CA PHE A 163 6.68 -13.23 3.99
C PHE A 163 5.45 -12.37 4.30
N SER A 164 5.65 -11.33 5.09
CA SER A 164 4.60 -10.36 5.40
C SER A 164 4.47 -9.29 4.30
N THR A 165 3.36 -8.56 4.28
CA THR A 165 3.20 -7.40 3.40
C THR A 165 4.09 -6.23 3.80
N ASP A 166 4.54 -6.15 5.06
CA ASP A 166 5.53 -5.16 5.50
C ASP A 166 6.90 -5.45 4.85
N THR A 167 7.32 -6.74 4.83
CA THR A 167 8.53 -7.19 4.11
C THR A 167 8.41 -6.91 2.61
N THR A 168 7.22 -7.15 2.02
CA THR A 168 6.96 -6.81 0.63
C THR A 168 7.13 -5.31 0.36
N ALA A 169 6.61 -4.45 1.24
CA ALA A 169 6.73 -3.01 1.08
C ALA A 169 8.19 -2.57 1.10
N ALA A 170 9.01 -3.12 2.01
CA ALA A 170 10.44 -2.84 2.07
C ALA A 170 11.18 -3.30 0.80
N LEU A 171 10.91 -4.52 0.33
CA LEU A 171 11.51 -5.06 -0.89
C LEU A 171 11.13 -4.19 -2.12
N ARG A 172 9.84 -3.91 -2.31
CA ARG A 172 9.39 -3.10 -3.45
C ARG A 172 9.94 -1.68 -3.41
N ALA A 173 10.01 -1.06 -2.22
CA ALA A 173 10.60 0.27 -2.07
C ALA A 173 12.07 0.31 -2.50
N ALA A 174 12.86 -0.68 -2.07
CA ALA A 174 14.26 -0.79 -2.47
C ALA A 174 14.39 -1.02 -3.99
N GLU A 175 13.57 -1.92 -4.58
CA GLU A 175 13.61 -2.24 -6.00
C GLU A 175 13.25 -1.05 -6.90
N ILE A 176 12.26 -0.24 -6.51
CA ILE A 176 11.82 0.91 -7.31
C ILE A 176 12.51 2.23 -6.92
N GLU A 177 13.47 2.18 -6.01
CA GLU A 177 14.20 3.35 -5.51
C GLU A 177 13.25 4.41 -4.93
N ALA A 178 12.37 3.98 -4.03
CA ALA A 178 11.46 4.88 -3.33
C ALA A 178 12.18 5.63 -2.20
N ASP A 179 11.85 6.92 -2.03
CA ASP A 179 12.47 7.76 -1.01
C ASP A 179 11.97 7.41 0.40
N VAL A 180 10.72 6.91 0.50
CA VAL A 180 10.07 6.63 1.78
C VAL A 180 8.99 5.58 1.66
N ILE A 181 8.78 4.83 2.75
CA ILE A 181 7.64 3.93 2.94
C ILE A 181 6.70 4.55 3.96
N LEU A 182 5.47 4.78 3.56
CA LEU A 182 4.40 5.26 4.42
C LEU A 182 3.53 4.09 4.85
N MET A 183 3.56 3.74 6.14
CA MET A 183 2.82 2.60 6.69
C MET A 183 1.57 3.07 7.42
N ALA A 184 0.39 2.77 6.86
CA ALA A 184 -0.87 2.96 7.56
C ALA A 184 -1.13 1.76 8.49
N LYS A 185 -0.85 1.92 9.78
CA LYS A 185 -1.12 0.91 10.81
C LYS A 185 -2.27 1.35 11.72
N LYS A 186 -3.09 0.39 12.15
CA LYS A 186 -4.13 0.59 13.17
C LYS A 186 -3.57 0.17 14.53
N GLY A 187 -3.71 1.05 15.55
CA GLY A 187 -3.38 0.70 16.93
C GLY A 187 -1.94 0.90 17.36
N THR A 188 -1.04 1.36 16.47
CA THR A 188 0.33 1.75 16.82
C THR A 188 0.69 3.05 16.12
N ASP A 189 1.52 3.87 16.76
CA ASP A 189 1.94 5.19 16.28
C ASP A 189 3.33 5.19 15.62
N GLY A 190 3.93 3.99 15.45
CA GLY A 190 5.26 3.86 14.86
C GLY A 190 5.72 2.42 14.67
N ILE A 191 7.01 2.28 14.36
CA ILE A 191 7.71 1.00 14.27
C ILE A 191 8.47 0.80 15.59
N TYR A 192 8.36 -0.40 16.15
CA TYR A 192 8.94 -0.77 17.44
C TYR A 192 9.89 -1.96 17.27
N ASP A 193 10.81 -2.13 18.19
CA ASP A 193 11.72 -3.29 18.29
C ASP A 193 10.98 -4.59 18.67
N SER A 194 9.80 -4.46 19.27
CA SER A 194 8.91 -5.55 19.65
C SER A 194 7.46 -5.08 19.67
N ASP A 195 6.49 -6.01 19.80
CA ASP A 195 5.05 -5.65 19.80
C ASP A 195 4.70 -4.85 21.07
N PRO A 196 4.36 -3.54 20.98
CA PRO A 196 4.06 -2.71 22.14
C PRO A 196 2.78 -3.12 22.90
N ASN A 197 1.90 -3.91 22.26
CA ASN A 197 0.70 -4.44 22.92
C ASN A 197 1.02 -5.65 23.83
N LYS A 198 2.16 -6.30 23.62
CA LYS A 198 2.63 -7.45 24.38
C LYS A 198 3.80 -7.15 25.29
N ASN A 199 4.62 -6.19 24.91
CA ASN A 199 5.80 -5.77 25.65
C ASN A 199 5.69 -4.27 25.98
N PRO A 200 5.40 -3.90 27.26
CA PRO A 200 5.34 -2.50 27.67
C PRO A 200 6.67 -1.73 27.52
N ASP A 201 7.80 -2.45 27.48
CA ASP A 201 9.14 -1.88 27.32
C ASP A 201 9.58 -1.74 25.84
N ALA A 202 8.68 -2.01 24.91
CA ALA A 202 8.95 -1.89 23.48
C ALA A 202 9.38 -0.46 23.12
N LYS A 203 10.53 -0.33 22.45
CA LYS A 203 11.09 0.97 22.06
C LYS A 203 10.70 1.31 20.62
N ARG A 204 10.16 2.50 20.45
CA ARG A 204 9.87 3.03 19.11
C ARG A 204 11.16 3.50 18.45
N PHE A 205 11.33 3.13 17.17
CA PHE A 205 12.38 3.71 16.33
C PHE A 205 11.98 5.13 15.91
N GLU A 206 12.95 6.03 15.90
CA GLU A 206 12.77 7.43 15.46
C GLU A 206 12.84 7.57 13.93
#